data_97e2a1198b515cf415dca51808e9471c
#
_entry.id   97e2a1198b515cf415dca51808e9471c
#
_cell.length_a   1.000
_cell.length_b   1.000
_cell.length_c   1.000
_cell.angle_alpha   90.00
_cell.angle_beta   90.00
_cell.angle_gamma   90.00
#
_symmetry.space_group_name_H-M   'P 1'
#
loop_
_entity.id
_entity.type
_entity.pdbx_description
1 polymer ?
#
loop_
_entity_poly.entity_id
_entity_poly.type
_entity_poly.pdbx_seq_one_letter_code
_entity_poly.pdbx_strand_id
1 'polypeptide(L)'
;MALLTVAEALARVTQGLVPLEAERVALDAASGRVLAEDLAALLTQPPFDASAMDGYAVRAEDVAGLPATLRLIGASAAGAGFRGRVGPGEAVRIFTGAPVPHGADTVVIQEDAEEAHGVVTVKEAAPGRHIRPRGQDFKEGEVLLAAGTRLGPRELMLAAAMNHAELPVRRRPKVAILATGDEVVPPGSERGRDQIVSSVPYGLAALIASVGGEAMSLGIANDEPESLVTLARSGSAADILVTIGGASVGERDLVASALTSEGLELDFWKIAMRPGKPLLSGRLGSQRVLGLPGNPVSALICAQVFLVPMLELMLGLAADARPKPEAVLGEALQANGEREHYIRAVSEWRHDGQRVVRPLPSQDSSLVAGLARADCLIVRAPDAPALASGERVRIMPLDRS
;
A
#
# COMPACT_ATOMS: atom_id res chain seq x y z
N MET A 1 -33.21 2.70 -20.26
CA MET A 1 -32.79 2.85 -18.84
C MET A 1 -31.65 3.87 -18.79
N ALA A 2 -31.65 4.76 -17.80
CA ALA A 2 -30.51 5.63 -17.55
C ALA A 2 -29.27 4.79 -17.22
N LEU A 3 -28.09 5.27 -17.64
CA LEU A 3 -26.82 4.62 -17.27
C LEU A 3 -26.57 4.81 -15.77
N LEU A 4 -26.03 3.80 -15.10
CA LEU A 4 -25.57 3.95 -13.72
C LEU A 4 -24.45 4.98 -13.65
N THR A 5 -24.44 5.79 -12.62
CA THR A 5 -23.29 6.64 -12.30
C THR A 5 -22.09 5.79 -11.86
N VAL A 6 -20.89 6.34 -11.94
CA VAL A 6 -19.67 5.66 -11.44
C VAL A 6 -19.80 5.33 -9.94
N ALA A 7 -20.37 6.23 -9.15
CA ALA A 7 -20.57 6.04 -7.72
C ALA A 7 -21.55 4.88 -7.42
N GLU A 8 -22.68 4.81 -8.13
CA GLU A 8 -23.64 3.71 -7.97
C GLU A 8 -23.04 2.37 -8.40
N ALA A 9 -22.32 2.35 -9.53
CA ALA A 9 -21.63 1.15 -10.01
C ALA A 9 -20.57 0.68 -8.99
N LEU A 10 -19.76 1.60 -8.45
CA LEU A 10 -18.76 1.30 -7.42
C LEU A 10 -19.41 0.72 -6.17
N ALA A 11 -20.49 1.32 -5.69
CA ALA A 11 -21.24 0.81 -4.54
C ALA A 11 -21.75 -0.63 -4.77
N ARG A 12 -22.21 -0.96 -5.99
CA ARG A 12 -22.69 -2.30 -6.34
C ARG A 12 -21.56 -3.33 -6.42
N VAL A 13 -20.45 -3.04 -7.13
CA VAL A 13 -19.33 -4.00 -7.24
C VAL A 13 -18.67 -4.29 -5.89
N THR A 14 -18.76 -3.35 -4.96
CA THR A 14 -18.20 -3.50 -3.60
C THR A 14 -19.18 -4.04 -2.58
N GLN A 15 -20.47 -4.07 -2.89
CA GLN A 15 -21.51 -4.52 -1.97
C GLN A 15 -21.28 -5.97 -1.51
N GLY A 16 -21.25 -6.16 -0.18
CA GLY A 16 -21.08 -7.47 0.45
C GLY A 16 -19.67 -8.07 0.28
N LEU A 17 -18.68 -7.29 -0.17
CA LEU A 17 -17.28 -7.69 -0.01
C LEU A 17 -16.88 -7.56 1.46
N VAL A 18 -16.19 -8.57 1.94
CA VAL A 18 -15.63 -8.63 3.30
C VAL A 18 -14.13 -8.93 3.21
N PRO A 19 -13.35 -8.54 4.23
CA PRO A 19 -11.95 -8.92 4.30
C PRO A 19 -11.79 -10.44 4.21
N LEU A 20 -10.79 -10.87 3.44
CA LEU A 20 -10.44 -12.28 3.30
C LEU A 20 -9.87 -12.83 4.62
N GLU A 21 -9.80 -14.14 4.72
CA GLU A 21 -9.25 -14.84 5.88
C GLU A 21 -7.80 -14.43 6.15
N ALA A 22 -7.40 -14.56 7.42
CA ALA A 22 -6.03 -14.32 7.85
C ALA A 22 -5.15 -15.55 7.55
N GLU A 23 -3.90 -15.29 7.22
CA GLU A 23 -2.82 -16.29 7.17
C GLU A 23 -1.59 -15.75 7.93
N ARG A 24 -0.75 -16.64 8.42
CA ARG A 24 0.52 -16.25 9.03
C ARG A 24 1.64 -16.33 8.00
N VAL A 25 2.42 -15.26 7.93
CA VAL A 25 3.59 -15.20 7.04
C VAL A 25 4.82 -14.79 7.85
N ALA A 26 5.98 -15.29 7.46
CA ALA A 26 7.24 -14.85 8.03
C ALA A 26 7.45 -13.34 7.80
N LEU A 27 8.14 -12.69 8.73
CA LEU A 27 8.35 -11.25 8.72
C LEU A 27 8.99 -10.74 7.41
N ASP A 28 9.94 -11.50 6.86
CA ASP A 28 10.62 -11.19 5.59
C ASP A 28 9.70 -11.29 4.35
N ALA A 29 8.64 -12.10 4.45
CA ALA A 29 7.62 -12.26 3.39
C ALA A 29 6.43 -11.29 3.54
N ALA A 30 6.41 -10.46 4.59
CA ALA A 30 5.26 -9.63 4.95
C ALA A 30 5.22 -8.26 4.26
N SER A 31 6.24 -7.89 3.49
CA SER A 31 6.27 -6.60 2.78
C SER A 31 5.08 -6.42 1.84
N GLY A 32 4.40 -5.26 1.96
CA GLY A 32 3.21 -4.91 1.17
C GLY A 32 1.93 -5.66 1.56
N ARG A 33 1.99 -6.60 2.52
CA ARG A 33 0.81 -7.30 3.07
C ARG A 33 0.00 -6.35 3.97
N VAL A 34 -1.20 -6.75 4.31
CA VAL A 34 -2.10 -5.98 5.19
C VAL A 34 -2.37 -6.80 6.44
N LEU A 35 -2.18 -6.21 7.62
CA LEU A 35 -2.46 -6.85 8.89
C LEU A 35 -3.94 -7.25 9.01
N ALA A 36 -4.18 -8.48 9.43
CA ALA A 36 -5.52 -9.02 9.66
C ALA A 36 -6.04 -8.70 11.06
N GLU A 37 -5.15 -8.49 12.02
CA GLU A 37 -5.42 -8.29 13.44
C GLU A 37 -4.52 -7.18 13.99
N ASP A 38 -4.91 -6.61 15.13
CA ASP A 38 -4.08 -5.69 15.89
C ASP A 38 -2.81 -6.40 16.38
N LEU A 39 -1.67 -5.73 16.28
CA LEU A 39 -0.39 -6.28 16.69
C LEU A 39 0.12 -5.58 17.95
N ALA A 40 0.20 -6.34 19.04
CA ALA A 40 0.71 -5.88 20.32
C ALA A 40 2.18 -6.27 20.50
N ALA A 41 2.96 -5.45 21.20
CA ALA A 41 4.35 -5.72 21.51
C ALA A 41 4.50 -6.95 22.42
N LEU A 42 5.40 -7.88 22.08
CA LEU A 42 5.68 -9.09 22.85
C LEU A 42 6.75 -8.88 23.93
N LEU A 43 7.33 -7.67 23.99
CA LEU A 43 8.33 -7.28 24.98
C LEU A 43 8.31 -5.75 25.18
N THR A 44 9.01 -5.32 26.22
CA THR A 44 9.21 -3.89 26.53
C THR A 44 10.53 -3.41 25.92
N GLN A 45 10.54 -2.22 25.29
CA GLN A 45 11.70 -1.62 24.63
C GLN A 45 11.99 -0.20 25.15
N PRO A 46 13.20 0.15 25.60
CA PRO A 46 14.28 -0.81 25.93
C PRO A 46 13.89 -1.70 27.12
N PRO A 47 14.47 -2.93 27.23
CA PRO A 47 14.08 -3.88 28.28
C PRO A 47 14.64 -3.54 29.67
N PHE A 48 15.52 -2.56 29.75
CA PHE A 48 16.17 -2.04 30.95
C PHE A 48 16.47 -0.55 30.78
N ASP A 49 16.80 0.15 31.85
CA ASP A 49 17.34 1.49 31.79
C ASP A 49 18.69 1.47 31.08
N ALA A 50 18.81 2.19 29.96
CA ALA A 50 19.98 2.13 29.09
C ALA A 50 20.68 3.49 29.02
N SER A 51 22.00 3.48 28.91
CA SER A 51 22.74 4.71 28.66
C SER A 51 22.43 5.32 27.29
N ALA A 52 22.18 6.62 27.25
CA ALA A 52 22.02 7.36 26.02
C ALA A 52 23.37 7.82 25.41
N MET A 53 24.44 7.80 26.19
CA MET A 53 25.76 8.36 25.85
C MET A 53 26.89 7.45 26.36
N ASP A 54 28.05 7.62 25.79
CA ASP A 54 29.30 7.04 26.34
C ASP A 54 29.77 7.90 27.51
N GLY A 55 30.18 7.25 28.61
CA GLY A 55 30.60 7.96 29.79
C GLY A 55 30.74 7.10 31.02
N TYR A 56 30.25 7.59 32.17
CA TYR A 56 30.37 6.95 33.47
C TYR A 56 29.01 6.92 34.17
N ALA A 57 28.57 5.74 34.55
CA ALA A 57 27.38 5.55 35.38
C ALA A 57 27.75 5.78 36.85
N VAL A 58 27.08 6.71 37.49
CA VAL A 58 27.36 7.19 38.86
C VAL A 58 26.04 7.36 39.62
N ARG A 59 26.15 7.60 40.93
CA ARG A 59 25.04 8.06 41.75
C ARG A 59 25.00 9.61 41.72
N ALA A 60 23.85 10.16 41.49
CA ALA A 60 23.64 11.62 41.46
C ALA A 60 24.15 12.32 42.72
N GLU A 61 23.99 11.65 43.88
CA GLU A 61 24.44 12.16 45.19
C GLU A 61 25.96 12.36 45.23
N ASP A 62 26.74 11.49 44.56
CA ASP A 62 28.21 11.51 44.56
C ASP A 62 28.79 12.62 43.66
N VAL A 63 27.95 13.19 42.78
CA VAL A 63 28.32 14.29 41.85
C VAL A 63 27.53 15.56 42.13
N ALA A 64 26.89 15.68 43.25
CA ALA A 64 26.16 16.89 43.66
C ALA A 64 27.10 18.07 43.95
N GLY A 65 28.35 17.80 44.34
CA GLY A 65 29.42 18.78 44.54
C GLY A 65 30.56 18.57 43.55
N LEU A 66 30.76 19.49 42.62
CA LEU A 66 31.79 19.40 41.57
C LEU A 66 32.99 20.28 41.85
N PRO A 67 34.23 19.84 41.44
CA PRO A 67 34.53 18.57 40.83
C PRO A 67 34.45 17.40 41.80
N ALA A 68 33.95 16.23 41.35
CA ALA A 68 33.84 14.99 42.14
C ALA A 68 34.83 13.94 41.66
N THR A 69 35.41 13.19 42.63
CA THR A 69 36.40 12.12 42.35
C THR A 69 35.81 10.78 42.73
N LEU A 70 35.71 9.85 41.78
CA LEU A 70 35.07 8.55 41.96
C LEU A 70 36.01 7.43 41.56
N ARG A 71 35.92 6.30 42.25
CA ARG A 71 36.70 5.07 41.94
C ARG A 71 36.05 4.29 40.80
N LEU A 72 36.78 4.02 39.73
CA LEU A 72 36.32 3.20 38.63
C LEU A 72 36.32 1.73 39.04
N ILE A 73 35.15 1.05 39.04
CA ILE A 73 35.00 -0.33 39.52
C ILE A 73 34.71 -1.33 38.41
N GLY A 74 34.54 -0.92 37.19
CA GLY A 74 34.27 -1.79 36.05
C GLY A 74 33.69 -1.09 34.85
N ALA A 75 33.12 -1.87 33.93
CA ALA A 75 32.49 -1.36 32.71
C ALA A 75 31.18 -2.08 32.41
N SER A 76 30.22 -1.35 31.81
CA SER A 76 28.97 -1.84 31.26
C SER A 76 28.93 -1.54 29.76
N ALA A 77 28.78 -2.58 28.94
CA ALA A 77 28.70 -2.46 27.49
C ALA A 77 27.39 -3.08 26.96
N ALA A 78 26.99 -2.75 25.75
CA ALA A 78 25.86 -3.36 25.10
C ALA A 78 26.09 -4.89 24.98
N GLY A 79 25.13 -5.69 25.45
CA GLY A 79 25.26 -7.15 25.52
C GLY A 79 26.14 -7.68 26.67
N ALA A 80 26.85 -6.82 27.42
CA ALA A 80 27.73 -7.20 28.54
C ALA A 80 27.60 -6.18 29.69
N GLY A 81 26.44 -6.18 30.34
CA GLY A 81 26.13 -5.26 31.44
C GLY A 81 27.02 -5.55 32.67
N PHE A 82 27.34 -4.51 33.46
CA PHE A 82 28.05 -4.65 34.75
C PHE A 82 27.15 -5.36 35.76
N ARG A 83 27.64 -6.47 36.33
CA ARG A 83 26.87 -7.34 37.24
C ARG A 83 26.94 -6.92 38.70
N GLY A 84 27.75 -5.91 39.03
CA GLY A 84 27.89 -5.39 40.39
C GLY A 84 26.88 -4.31 40.71
N ARG A 85 27.09 -3.65 41.84
CA ARG A 85 26.33 -2.48 42.28
C ARG A 85 27.29 -1.30 42.42
N VAL A 86 26.86 -0.14 41.98
CA VAL A 86 27.56 1.15 42.18
C VAL A 86 27.26 1.62 43.58
N GLY A 87 28.27 1.67 44.45
CA GLY A 87 28.23 2.20 45.80
C GLY A 87 28.65 3.68 45.87
N PRO A 88 28.63 4.27 47.11
CA PRO A 88 29.10 5.63 47.31
C PRO A 88 30.55 5.80 46.82
N GLY A 89 30.82 6.90 46.11
CA GLY A 89 32.15 7.23 45.59
C GLY A 89 32.66 6.32 44.48
N GLU A 90 31.79 5.57 43.80
CA GLU A 90 32.13 4.63 42.75
C GLU A 90 31.53 5.08 41.40
N ALA A 91 32.22 4.70 40.32
CA ALA A 91 31.78 4.89 38.92
C ALA A 91 31.98 3.60 38.12
N VAL A 92 31.13 3.38 37.12
CA VAL A 92 31.28 2.32 36.13
C VAL A 92 31.37 2.95 34.74
N ARG A 93 32.39 2.63 33.98
CA ARG A 93 32.46 3.02 32.57
C ARG A 93 31.25 2.46 31.85
N ILE A 94 30.52 3.31 31.12
CA ILE A 94 29.32 2.88 30.40
C ILE A 94 29.34 3.36 28.97
N PHE A 95 28.80 2.50 28.06
CA PHE A 95 28.71 2.80 26.65
C PHE A 95 27.25 2.95 26.22
N THR A 96 27.01 3.69 25.18
CA THR A 96 25.68 3.92 24.61
C THR A 96 24.92 2.62 24.39
N GLY A 97 23.69 2.52 24.84
CA GLY A 97 22.84 1.31 24.77
C GLY A 97 23.14 0.26 25.82
N ALA A 98 24.17 0.40 26.65
CA ALA A 98 24.46 -0.51 27.75
C ALA A 98 23.47 -0.36 28.90
N PRO A 99 23.15 -1.45 29.64
CA PRO A 99 22.34 -1.38 30.85
C PRO A 99 23.01 -0.48 31.91
N VAL A 100 22.22 0.42 32.50
CA VAL A 100 22.66 1.22 33.63
C VAL A 100 22.84 0.28 34.83
N PRO A 101 24.03 0.27 35.48
CA PRO A 101 24.31 -0.61 36.62
C PRO A 101 23.42 -0.32 37.81
N HIS A 102 23.10 -1.33 38.56
CA HIS A 102 22.33 -1.21 39.79
C HIS A 102 23.01 -0.22 40.76
N GLY A 103 22.25 0.74 41.28
CA GLY A 103 22.75 1.76 42.22
C GLY A 103 23.18 3.06 41.54
N ALA A 104 23.43 3.06 40.22
CA ALA A 104 23.59 4.29 39.45
C ALA A 104 22.22 4.82 39.00
N ASP A 105 22.08 6.13 38.96
CA ASP A 105 20.89 6.85 38.50
C ASP A 105 21.21 8.04 37.58
N THR A 106 22.48 8.19 37.21
CA THR A 106 23.00 9.28 36.40
C THR A 106 24.13 8.76 35.50
N VAL A 107 24.17 9.23 34.26
CA VAL A 107 25.31 9.02 33.36
C VAL A 107 25.97 10.37 33.10
N VAL A 108 27.25 10.47 33.45
CA VAL A 108 28.13 11.58 33.09
C VAL A 108 28.77 11.26 31.74
N ILE A 109 28.68 12.19 30.78
CA ILE A 109 29.29 11.96 29.48
C ILE A 109 30.81 12.00 29.59
N GLN A 110 31.49 11.30 28.70
CA GLN A 110 32.95 11.18 28.79
C GLN A 110 33.70 12.53 28.62
N GLU A 111 33.08 13.48 27.93
CA GLU A 111 33.60 14.82 27.69
C GLU A 111 33.65 15.66 28.99
N ASP A 112 32.78 15.33 29.96
CA ASP A 112 32.63 16.03 31.25
C ASP A 112 33.42 15.33 32.38
N ALA A 113 34.26 14.34 32.03
CA ALA A 113 35.04 13.58 33.00
C ALA A 113 36.47 13.30 32.51
N GLU A 114 37.39 13.16 33.44
CA GLU A 114 38.77 12.71 33.18
C GLU A 114 39.05 11.42 33.96
N GLU A 115 39.59 10.42 33.27
CA GLU A 115 39.99 9.16 33.88
C GLU A 115 41.52 9.03 33.93
N ALA A 116 42.06 8.80 35.11
CA ALA A 116 43.46 8.49 35.31
C ALA A 116 43.63 7.47 36.44
N HIS A 117 44.41 6.43 36.15
CA HIS A 117 44.80 5.42 37.16
C HIS A 117 43.65 4.76 37.92
N GLY A 118 42.46 4.51 37.22
CA GLY A 118 41.29 3.90 37.84
C GLY A 118 40.44 4.84 38.69
N VAL A 119 40.66 6.15 38.52
CA VAL A 119 39.91 7.22 39.17
C VAL A 119 39.28 8.12 38.10
N VAL A 120 38.02 8.45 38.28
CA VAL A 120 37.26 9.36 37.39
C VAL A 120 37.02 10.69 38.13
N THR A 121 37.51 11.79 37.56
CA THR A 121 37.22 13.12 38.02
C THR A 121 36.11 13.71 37.17
N VAL A 122 34.94 13.92 37.74
CA VAL A 122 33.76 14.51 37.09
C VAL A 122 33.82 16.03 37.24
N LYS A 123 33.72 16.74 36.11
CA LYS A 123 33.77 18.20 36.03
C LYS A 123 32.40 18.83 35.91
N GLU A 124 31.49 18.16 35.21
CA GLU A 124 30.11 18.56 35.01
C GLU A 124 29.18 17.35 35.10
N ALA A 125 28.03 17.51 35.78
CA ALA A 125 27.01 16.50 35.88
C ALA A 125 25.65 17.13 36.17
N ALA A 126 24.58 16.44 35.76
CA ALA A 126 23.24 16.77 36.19
C ALA A 126 22.45 15.49 36.54
N PRO A 127 21.75 15.44 37.69
CA PRO A 127 21.04 14.27 38.16
C PRO A 127 20.06 13.70 37.11
N GLY A 128 20.02 12.37 36.95
CA GLY A 128 19.08 11.66 36.08
C GLY A 128 19.34 11.83 34.60
N ARG A 129 20.41 12.48 34.15
CA ARG A 129 20.70 12.72 32.74
C ARG A 129 21.25 11.48 32.03
N HIS A 130 21.05 11.46 30.73
CA HIS A 130 21.59 10.51 29.78
C HIS A 130 21.20 9.04 30.03
N ILE A 131 20.05 8.81 30.68
CA ILE A 131 19.43 7.50 30.84
C ILE A 131 18.14 7.47 30.00
N ARG A 132 18.01 6.43 29.19
CA ARG A 132 16.76 6.05 28.53
C ARG A 132 16.04 5.07 29.41
N PRO A 133 14.91 5.42 30.00
CA PRO A 133 14.21 4.51 30.92
C PRO A 133 13.65 3.30 30.21
N ARG A 134 13.54 2.19 30.93
CA ARG A 134 12.89 0.97 30.47
C ARG A 134 11.48 1.29 29.92
N GLY A 135 11.18 0.82 28.72
CA GLY A 135 9.88 1.05 28.07
C GLY A 135 9.66 2.46 27.56
N GLN A 136 10.72 3.21 27.32
CA GLN A 136 10.61 4.57 26.76
C GLN A 136 10.04 4.56 25.35
N ASP A 137 10.27 3.52 24.55
CA ASP A 137 9.75 3.40 23.19
C ASP A 137 8.36 2.77 23.22
N PHE A 138 8.25 1.58 23.81
CA PHE A 138 6.98 0.88 24.01
C PHE A 138 7.06 -0.18 25.11
N LYS A 139 5.88 -0.61 25.57
CA LYS A 139 5.74 -1.63 26.62
C LYS A 139 5.10 -2.90 26.08
N GLU A 140 5.44 -4.04 26.68
CA GLU A 140 4.79 -5.31 26.42
C GLU A 140 3.25 -5.20 26.54
N GLY A 141 2.52 -5.76 25.59
CA GLY A 141 1.07 -5.71 25.47
C GLY A 141 0.51 -4.43 24.83
N GLU A 142 1.33 -3.42 24.55
CA GLU A 142 0.90 -2.20 23.87
C GLU A 142 0.62 -2.49 22.40
N VAL A 143 -0.59 -2.15 21.91
CA VAL A 143 -0.98 -2.28 20.51
C VAL A 143 -0.41 -1.09 19.73
N LEU A 144 0.50 -1.36 18.79
CA LEU A 144 1.20 -0.32 18.03
C LEU A 144 0.88 -0.33 16.54
N LEU A 145 0.38 -1.46 16.02
CA LEU A 145 -0.07 -1.56 14.64
C LEU A 145 -1.49 -2.14 14.62
N ALA A 146 -2.42 -1.41 14.04
CA ALA A 146 -3.82 -1.83 13.95
C ALA A 146 -4.07 -2.76 12.77
N ALA A 147 -5.10 -3.59 12.86
CA ALA A 147 -5.65 -4.32 11.72
C ALA A 147 -5.95 -3.37 10.56
N GLY A 148 -5.74 -3.83 9.32
CA GLY A 148 -5.86 -2.99 8.12
C GLY A 148 -4.62 -2.13 7.82
N THR A 149 -3.57 -2.19 8.64
CA THR A 149 -2.31 -1.51 8.33
C THR A 149 -1.58 -2.23 7.21
N ARG A 150 -1.20 -1.49 6.15
CA ARG A 150 -0.31 -2.01 5.10
C ARG A 150 1.14 -1.96 5.58
N LEU A 151 1.82 -3.09 5.52
CA LEU A 151 3.17 -3.27 6.04
C LEU A 151 4.22 -2.72 5.06
N GLY A 152 4.69 -1.53 5.33
CA GLY A 152 5.85 -0.91 4.69
C GLY A 152 7.13 -1.09 5.53
N PRO A 153 8.23 -0.43 5.13
CA PRO A 153 9.51 -0.57 5.83
C PRO A 153 9.45 -0.19 7.33
N ARG A 154 8.69 0.84 7.69
CA ARG A 154 8.56 1.31 9.08
C ARG A 154 7.77 0.34 9.94
N GLU A 155 6.66 -0.16 9.41
CA GLU A 155 5.79 -1.11 10.08
C GLU A 155 6.49 -2.46 10.30
N LEU A 156 7.27 -2.92 9.32
CA LEU A 156 8.08 -4.14 9.45
C LEU A 156 9.21 -3.97 10.47
N MET A 157 9.88 -2.82 10.48
CA MET A 157 10.91 -2.53 11.48
C MET A 157 10.32 -2.49 12.90
N LEU A 158 9.13 -1.91 13.07
CA LEU A 158 8.43 -1.88 14.34
C LEU A 158 8.00 -3.29 14.76
N ALA A 159 7.39 -4.07 13.87
CA ALA A 159 6.99 -5.46 14.17
C ALA A 159 8.18 -6.33 14.59
N ALA A 160 9.33 -6.16 13.94
CA ALA A 160 10.57 -6.82 14.33
C ALA A 160 11.04 -6.38 15.73
N ALA A 161 11.02 -5.08 16.03
CA ALA A 161 11.38 -4.55 17.34
C ALA A 161 10.42 -5.02 18.44
N MET A 162 9.14 -5.24 18.11
CA MET A 162 8.12 -5.85 18.97
C MET A 162 8.31 -7.37 19.17
N ASN A 163 9.31 -8.00 18.53
CA ASN A 163 9.69 -9.41 18.62
C ASN A 163 8.74 -10.38 17.88
N HIS A 164 8.10 -9.94 16.81
CA HIS A 164 7.31 -10.83 15.96
C HIS A 164 8.17 -11.47 14.87
N ALA A 165 8.21 -12.79 14.83
CA ALA A 165 8.85 -13.57 13.75
C ALA A 165 7.89 -13.81 12.57
N GLU A 166 6.60 -13.88 12.86
CA GLU A 166 5.51 -14.07 11.91
C GLU A 166 4.38 -13.06 12.17
N LEU A 167 3.69 -12.67 11.12
CA LEU A 167 2.60 -11.68 11.17
C LEU A 167 1.30 -12.27 10.66
N PRO A 168 0.17 -12.01 11.35
CA PRO A 168 -1.17 -12.32 10.85
C PRO A 168 -1.55 -11.31 9.78
N VAL A 169 -1.66 -11.73 8.53
CA VAL A 169 -1.97 -10.85 7.40
C VAL A 169 -3.16 -11.37 6.64
N ARG A 170 -3.86 -10.51 5.91
CA ARG A 170 -4.91 -10.94 4.99
C ARG A 170 -4.31 -11.74 3.84
N ARG A 171 -4.91 -12.87 3.49
CA ARG A 171 -4.57 -13.63 2.29
C ARG A 171 -4.68 -12.72 1.04
N ARG A 172 -3.86 -12.96 0.05
CA ARG A 172 -3.92 -12.22 -1.21
C ARG A 172 -5.21 -12.55 -1.97
N PRO A 173 -6.00 -11.56 -2.43
CA PRO A 173 -7.12 -11.81 -3.34
C PRO A 173 -6.62 -12.39 -4.65
N LYS A 174 -7.23 -13.48 -5.12
CA LYS A 174 -6.91 -14.14 -6.38
C LYS A 174 -7.82 -13.61 -7.48
N VAL A 175 -7.22 -13.16 -8.58
CA VAL A 175 -7.92 -12.62 -9.74
C VAL A 175 -7.57 -13.43 -10.98
N ALA A 176 -8.55 -14.12 -11.52
CA ALA A 176 -8.44 -14.80 -12.81
C ALA A 176 -8.68 -13.78 -13.93
N ILE A 177 -7.79 -13.72 -14.91
CA ILE A 177 -7.84 -12.81 -16.07
C ILE A 177 -8.05 -13.63 -17.33
N LEU A 178 -9.16 -13.39 -18.02
CA LEU A 178 -9.55 -14.03 -19.27
C LEU A 178 -9.69 -12.98 -20.38
N ALA A 179 -8.82 -13.01 -21.38
CA ALA A 179 -8.99 -12.20 -22.57
C ALA A 179 -9.89 -12.93 -23.59
N THR A 180 -10.59 -12.19 -24.46
CA THR A 180 -11.44 -12.74 -25.52
C THR A 180 -11.20 -12.01 -26.83
N GLY A 181 -11.35 -12.72 -27.95
CA GLY A 181 -11.29 -12.16 -29.30
C GLY A 181 -10.38 -12.97 -30.24
N ASP A 182 -10.88 -13.33 -31.41
CA ASP A 182 -10.11 -14.04 -32.45
C ASP A 182 -9.01 -13.18 -33.08
N GLU A 183 -9.19 -11.84 -32.94
CA GLU A 183 -8.21 -10.85 -33.40
C GLU A 183 -7.00 -10.72 -32.45
N VAL A 184 -7.05 -11.28 -31.24
CA VAL A 184 -6.06 -11.03 -30.19
C VAL A 184 -5.06 -12.18 -30.11
N VAL A 185 -3.76 -11.86 -30.18
CA VAL A 185 -2.68 -12.85 -30.06
C VAL A 185 -1.71 -12.49 -28.92
N PRO A 186 -1.03 -13.47 -28.31
CA PRO A 186 -0.02 -13.20 -27.27
C PRO A 186 1.16 -12.36 -27.81
N PRO A 187 1.84 -11.57 -26.97
CA PRO A 187 3.09 -10.92 -27.34
C PRO A 187 4.16 -11.93 -27.79
N GLY A 188 4.91 -11.57 -28.83
CA GLY A 188 5.95 -12.44 -29.41
C GLY A 188 5.46 -13.48 -30.45
N SER A 189 4.14 -13.61 -30.62
CA SER A 189 3.57 -14.46 -31.68
C SER A 189 3.68 -13.78 -33.04
N GLU A 190 3.80 -14.60 -34.10
CA GLU A 190 3.57 -14.13 -35.47
C GLU A 190 2.12 -13.64 -35.59
N ARG A 191 1.96 -12.43 -36.10
CA ARG A 191 0.66 -11.77 -36.19
C ARG A 191 0.11 -11.86 -37.62
N GLY A 192 -1.08 -12.39 -37.76
CA GLY A 192 -1.85 -12.30 -38.98
C GLY A 192 -2.22 -10.85 -39.34
N ARG A 193 -2.73 -10.64 -40.54
CA ARG A 193 -3.00 -9.33 -41.13
C ARG A 193 -3.99 -8.51 -40.26
N ASP A 194 -5.00 -9.17 -39.69
CA ASP A 194 -6.12 -8.55 -38.97
C ASP A 194 -6.03 -8.81 -37.46
N GLN A 195 -4.85 -9.22 -36.97
CA GLN A 195 -4.62 -9.49 -35.53
C GLN A 195 -3.86 -8.39 -34.85
N ILE A 196 -4.16 -8.23 -33.55
CA ILE A 196 -3.51 -7.30 -32.64
C ILE A 196 -2.88 -8.04 -31.46
N VAL A 197 -1.89 -7.43 -30.83
CA VAL A 197 -1.21 -8.02 -29.66
C VAL A 197 -1.99 -7.73 -28.38
N SER A 198 -2.24 -8.78 -27.60
CA SER A 198 -2.85 -8.68 -26.26
C SER A 198 -1.92 -7.97 -25.30
N SER A 199 -2.31 -6.81 -24.79
CA SER A 199 -1.50 -6.02 -23.85
C SER A 199 -2.16 -5.88 -22.49
N VAL A 200 -3.49 -5.90 -22.43
CA VAL A 200 -4.28 -5.61 -21.21
C VAL A 200 -4.02 -6.59 -20.07
N PRO A 201 -3.94 -7.91 -20.28
CA PRO A 201 -3.71 -8.86 -19.17
C PRO A 201 -2.42 -8.58 -18.40
N TYR A 202 -1.37 -8.15 -19.09
CA TYR A 202 -0.07 -7.83 -18.45
C TYR A 202 -0.15 -6.58 -17.58
N GLY A 203 -0.82 -5.52 -18.07
CA GLY A 203 -1.06 -4.31 -17.29
C GLY A 203 -1.95 -4.57 -16.08
N LEU A 204 -3.00 -5.40 -16.24
CA LEU A 204 -3.88 -5.79 -15.13
C LEU A 204 -3.14 -6.64 -14.09
N ALA A 205 -2.33 -7.61 -14.52
CA ALA A 205 -1.56 -8.43 -13.59
C ALA A 205 -0.60 -7.59 -12.74
N ALA A 206 0.09 -6.63 -13.35
CA ALA A 206 0.94 -5.69 -12.64
C ALA A 206 0.14 -4.81 -11.66
N LEU A 207 -1.02 -4.29 -12.08
CA LEU A 207 -1.91 -3.51 -11.24
C LEU A 207 -2.40 -4.32 -10.02
N ILE A 208 -2.87 -5.56 -10.25
CA ILE A 208 -3.33 -6.45 -9.18
C ILE A 208 -2.21 -6.71 -8.18
N ALA A 209 -1.02 -7.02 -8.65
CA ALA A 209 0.15 -7.26 -7.80
C ALA A 209 0.53 -6.01 -6.98
N SER A 210 0.48 -4.80 -7.57
CA SER A 210 0.78 -3.54 -6.87
C SER A 210 -0.20 -3.23 -5.74
N VAL A 211 -1.42 -3.74 -5.84
CA VAL A 211 -2.45 -3.62 -4.77
C VAL A 211 -2.25 -4.67 -3.67
N GLY A 212 -1.55 -5.75 -3.96
CA GLY A 212 -1.34 -6.87 -3.04
C GLY A 212 -2.17 -8.11 -3.39
N GLY A 213 -2.78 -8.16 -4.57
CA GLY A 213 -3.48 -9.32 -5.11
C GLY A 213 -2.55 -10.30 -5.85
N GLU A 214 -3.11 -11.41 -6.26
CA GLU A 214 -2.47 -12.44 -7.09
C GLU A 214 -3.24 -12.59 -8.40
N ALA A 215 -2.57 -12.37 -9.53
CA ALA A 215 -3.17 -12.48 -10.85
C ALA A 215 -2.89 -13.86 -11.46
N MET A 216 -3.94 -14.51 -11.98
CA MET A 216 -3.86 -15.76 -12.71
C MET A 216 -4.36 -15.55 -14.13
N SER A 217 -3.47 -15.68 -15.13
CA SER A 217 -3.87 -15.60 -16.54
C SER A 217 -4.52 -16.91 -16.98
N LEU A 218 -5.73 -16.82 -17.51
CA LEU A 218 -6.44 -17.96 -18.10
C LEU A 218 -6.18 -18.08 -19.63
N GLY A 219 -5.46 -17.10 -20.20
CA GLY A 219 -5.20 -17.05 -21.65
C GLY A 219 -6.24 -16.25 -22.41
N ILE A 220 -6.39 -16.55 -23.68
CA ILE A 220 -7.28 -15.90 -24.64
C ILE A 220 -8.31 -16.91 -25.12
N ALA A 221 -9.59 -16.64 -24.87
CA ALA A 221 -10.68 -17.42 -25.43
C ALA A 221 -10.98 -16.97 -26.86
N ASN A 222 -11.22 -17.90 -27.74
CA ASN A 222 -11.81 -17.62 -29.04
C ASN A 222 -13.23 -17.12 -28.90
N ASP A 223 -13.77 -16.48 -29.94
CA ASP A 223 -15.15 -15.95 -29.92
C ASP A 223 -16.21 -17.08 -30.06
N GLU A 224 -15.98 -18.16 -29.29
CA GLU A 224 -16.87 -19.30 -29.14
C GLU A 224 -17.29 -19.51 -27.67
N PRO A 225 -18.60 -19.73 -27.37
CA PRO A 225 -19.08 -19.91 -26.02
C PRO A 225 -18.35 -21.01 -25.24
N GLU A 226 -18.07 -22.15 -25.88
CA GLU A 226 -17.42 -23.31 -25.27
C GLU A 226 -15.99 -23.01 -24.82
N SER A 227 -15.21 -22.26 -25.64
CA SER A 227 -13.86 -21.81 -25.33
C SER A 227 -13.87 -20.93 -24.10
N LEU A 228 -14.77 -19.94 -24.09
CA LEU A 228 -14.90 -18.98 -23.00
C LEU A 228 -15.30 -19.68 -21.70
N VAL A 229 -16.31 -20.55 -21.72
CA VAL A 229 -16.79 -21.29 -20.54
C VAL A 229 -15.70 -22.21 -20.00
N THR A 230 -14.99 -22.92 -20.87
CA THR A 230 -13.91 -23.83 -20.45
C THR A 230 -12.80 -23.09 -19.71
N LEU A 231 -12.34 -21.95 -20.23
CA LEU A 231 -11.32 -21.15 -19.60
C LEU A 231 -11.85 -20.46 -18.32
N ALA A 232 -13.07 -19.93 -18.33
CA ALA A 232 -13.66 -19.34 -17.14
C ALA A 232 -13.78 -20.34 -15.98
N ARG A 233 -14.19 -21.59 -16.26
CA ARG A 233 -14.24 -22.67 -15.26
C ARG A 233 -12.87 -22.99 -14.66
N SER A 234 -11.79 -22.92 -15.46
CA SER A 234 -10.43 -23.13 -14.93
C SER A 234 -10.02 -22.07 -13.90
N GLY A 235 -10.65 -20.89 -13.94
CA GLY A 235 -10.47 -19.80 -12.98
C GLY A 235 -11.44 -19.80 -11.80
N SER A 236 -12.28 -20.83 -11.62
CA SER A 236 -13.35 -20.85 -10.61
C SER A 236 -12.87 -20.78 -9.15
N ALA A 237 -11.59 -21.10 -8.89
CA ALA A 237 -10.99 -20.99 -7.55
C ALA A 237 -10.51 -19.55 -7.20
N ALA A 238 -10.59 -18.61 -8.15
CA ALA A 238 -10.25 -17.22 -7.89
C ALA A 238 -11.43 -16.47 -7.23
N ASP A 239 -11.10 -15.44 -6.45
CA ASP A 239 -12.11 -14.59 -5.81
C ASP A 239 -12.84 -13.70 -6.82
N ILE A 240 -12.12 -13.29 -7.87
CA ILE A 240 -12.64 -12.43 -8.93
C ILE A 240 -12.26 -13.02 -10.30
N LEU A 241 -13.23 -13.10 -11.21
CA LEU A 241 -13.00 -13.32 -12.63
C LEU A 241 -13.07 -11.97 -13.35
N VAL A 242 -12.00 -11.60 -14.03
CA VAL A 242 -11.94 -10.42 -14.89
C VAL A 242 -11.93 -10.90 -16.34
N THR A 243 -12.92 -10.49 -17.13
CA THR A 243 -12.92 -10.73 -18.59
C THR A 243 -12.53 -9.43 -19.32
N ILE A 244 -11.81 -9.55 -20.42
CA ILE A 244 -11.34 -8.44 -21.24
C ILE A 244 -11.83 -8.60 -22.66
N GLY A 245 -12.61 -7.66 -23.16
CA GLY A 245 -13.30 -7.78 -24.44
C GLY A 245 -14.66 -8.46 -24.31
N GLY A 246 -15.32 -8.69 -25.42
CA GLY A 246 -16.65 -9.30 -25.46
C GLY A 246 -17.77 -8.43 -24.85
N ALA A 247 -17.46 -7.30 -24.23
CA ALA A 247 -18.44 -6.37 -23.63
C ALA A 247 -18.92 -5.30 -24.63
N SER A 248 -19.08 -5.65 -25.90
CA SER A 248 -19.53 -4.70 -26.93
C SER A 248 -21.04 -4.48 -26.87
N VAL A 249 -21.51 -3.30 -27.30
CA VAL A 249 -22.92 -2.84 -27.23
C VAL A 249 -23.85 -3.47 -28.26
N GLY A 250 -23.51 -4.62 -28.87
CA GLY A 250 -24.34 -5.33 -29.85
C GLY A 250 -25.12 -6.51 -29.27
N GLU A 251 -26.07 -7.04 -30.03
CA GLU A 251 -26.87 -8.25 -29.72
C GLU A 251 -26.04 -9.54 -29.50
N ARG A 252 -24.71 -9.45 -29.55
CA ARG A 252 -23.75 -10.54 -29.45
C ARG A 252 -22.72 -10.30 -28.34
N ASP A 253 -23.17 -9.97 -27.12
CA ASP A 253 -22.26 -10.06 -25.96
C ASP A 253 -22.05 -11.53 -25.61
N LEU A 254 -21.01 -12.10 -26.22
CA LEU A 254 -20.67 -13.50 -26.04
C LEU A 254 -20.34 -13.81 -24.57
N VAL A 255 -19.63 -12.90 -23.90
CA VAL A 255 -19.19 -13.11 -22.51
C VAL A 255 -20.40 -13.16 -21.56
N ALA A 256 -21.30 -12.17 -21.65
CA ALA A 256 -22.49 -12.16 -20.79
C ALA A 256 -23.38 -13.37 -21.04
N SER A 257 -23.63 -13.72 -22.30
CA SER A 257 -24.50 -14.87 -22.66
C SER A 257 -23.89 -16.20 -22.23
N ALA A 258 -22.60 -16.42 -22.51
CA ALA A 258 -21.91 -17.66 -22.17
C ALA A 258 -21.80 -17.84 -20.64
N LEU A 259 -21.47 -16.79 -19.89
CA LEU A 259 -21.41 -16.89 -18.43
C LEU A 259 -22.78 -16.97 -17.79
N THR A 260 -23.84 -16.42 -18.40
CA THR A 260 -25.22 -16.58 -17.91
C THR A 260 -25.68 -18.04 -18.01
N SER A 261 -25.28 -18.76 -19.05
CA SER A 261 -25.57 -20.21 -19.13
C SER A 261 -24.85 -21.02 -18.05
N GLU A 262 -23.78 -20.48 -17.46
CA GLU A 262 -23.04 -21.05 -16.33
C GLU A 262 -23.55 -20.55 -14.95
N GLY A 263 -24.63 -19.74 -14.92
CA GLY A 263 -25.22 -19.25 -13.71
C GLY A 263 -24.73 -17.85 -13.30
N LEU A 264 -24.20 -17.05 -14.20
CA LEU A 264 -23.87 -15.64 -13.91
C LEU A 264 -25.14 -14.87 -13.56
N GLU A 265 -25.20 -14.36 -12.36
CA GLU A 265 -26.16 -13.35 -11.92
C GLU A 265 -25.64 -11.97 -12.29
N LEU A 266 -26.13 -11.44 -13.42
CA LEU A 266 -25.72 -10.12 -13.92
C LEU A 266 -26.34 -9.01 -13.08
N ASP A 267 -25.53 -8.08 -12.55
CA ASP A 267 -25.98 -6.91 -11.80
C ASP A 267 -26.17 -5.69 -12.73
N PHE A 268 -25.17 -5.35 -13.52
CA PHE A 268 -25.27 -4.30 -14.53
C PHE A 268 -24.25 -4.48 -15.68
N TRP A 269 -24.48 -3.73 -16.75
CA TRP A 269 -23.68 -3.86 -17.97
C TRP A 269 -23.17 -2.53 -18.57
N LYS A 270 -23.68 -1.39 -18.17
CA LYS A 270 -23.30 -0.08 -18.73
C LYS A 270 -23.29 0.97 -17.64
N ILE A 271 -22.29 1.86 -17.74
CA ILE A 271 -22.10 2.96 -16.79
C ILE A 271 -21.88 4.30 -17.49
N ALA A 272 -22.16 5.39 -16.79
CA ALA A 272 -21.95 6.77 -17.26
C ALA A 272 -20.49 7.20 -17.06
N MET A 273 -19.54 6.51 -17.71
CA MET A 273 -18.10 6.74 -17.61
C MET A 273 -17.46 6.94 -18.98
N ARG A 274 -16.40 7.73 -19.02
CA ARG A 274 -15.53 7.93 -20.20
C ARG A 274 -14.06 7.98 -19.77
N PRO A 275 -13.18 7.12 -20.38
CA PRO A 275 -13.53 5.93 -21.16
C PRO A 275 -14.14 4.85 -20.26
N GLY A 276 -14.73 3.78 -20.84
CA GLY A 276 -15.22 2.64 -20.05
C GLY A 276 -16.74 2.52 -19.93
N LYS A 277 -17.51 3.04 -20.90
CA LYS A 277 -18.99 2.88 -20.92
C LYS A 277 -19.45 1.41 -20.80
N PRO A 278 -18.90 0.44 -21.56
CA PRO A 278 -19.22 -0.95 -21.34
C PRO A 278 -18.40 -1.45 -20.12
N LEU A 279 -19.10 -1.79 -19.05
CA LEU A 279 -18.57 -2.44 -17.86
C LEU A 279 -19.62 -3.43 -17.37
N LEU A 280 -19.27 -4.72 -17.37
CA LEU A 280 -20.13 -5.78 -16.86
C LEU A 280 -19.76 -6.07 -15.42
N SER A 281 -20.74 -6.21 -14.55
CA SER A 281 -20.56 -6.72 -13.19
C SER A 281 -21.63 -7.75 -12.86
N GLY A 282 -21.20 -8.80 -12.13
CA GLY A 282 -22.09 -9.86 -11.68
C GLY A 282 -21.42 -10.81 -10.70
N ARG A 283 -22.09 -11.95 -10.47
CA ARG A 283 -21.62 -13.03 -9.60
C ARG A 283 -21.79 -14.38 -10.30
N LEU A 284 -20.79 -15.22 -10.16
CA LEU A 284 -20.82 -16.62 -10.59
C LEU A 284 -20.62 -17.49 -9.33
N GLY A 285 -21.72 -17.87 -8.67
CA GLY A 285 -21.65 -18.43 -7.33
C GLY A 285 -21.05 -17.43 -6.33
N SER A 286 -19.97 -17.82 -5.66
CA SER A 286 -19.21 -16.94 -4.73
C SER A 286 -18.22 -16.00 -5.44
N GLN A 287 -17.84 -16.31 -6.67
CA GLN A 287 -16.87 -15.55 -7.44
C GLN A 287 -17.49 -14.24 -7.97
N ARG A 288 -16.79 -13.12 -7.79
CA ARG A 288 -17.18 -11.86 -8.42
C ARG A 288 -16.76 -11.87 -9.88
N VAL A 289 -17.56 -11.28 -10.75
CA VAL A 289 -17.27 -11.15 -12.18
C VAL A 289 -17.23 -9.68 -12.54
N LEU A 290 -16.15 -9.27 -13.23
CA LEU A 290 -15.97 -7.92 -13.75
C LEU A 290 -15.53 -8.00 -15.22
N GLY A 291 -16.43 -7.62 -16.15
CA GLY A 291 -16.13 -7.57 -17.57
C GLY A 291 -15.64 -6.19 -17.98
N LEU A 292 -14.37 -6.11 -18.41
CA LEU A 292 -13.72 -4.89 -18.81
C LEU A 292 -13.79 -4.69 -20.35
N PRO A 293 -13.78 -3.42 -20.82
CA PRO A 293 -13.71 -3.14 -22.24
C PRO A 293 -12.45 -3.72 -22.89
N GLY A 294 -12.52 -4.09 -24.19
CA GLY A 294 -11.35 -4.56 -24.96
C GLY A 294 -10.31 -3.46 -25.21
N ASN A 295 -10.72 -2.19 -25.30
CA ASN A 295 -9.79 -1.07 -25.46
C ASN A 295 -8.86 -0.92 -24.23
N PRO A 296 -7.53 -0.96 -24.42
CA PRO A 296 -6.58 -1.09 -23.31
C PRO A 296 -6.63 0.05 -22.28
N VAL A 297 -6.80 1.28 -22.74
CA VAL A 297 -6.93 2.43 -21.83
C VAL A 297 -8.22 2.35 -21.03
N SER A 298 -9.33 1.98 -21.67
CA SER A 298 -10.62 1.80 -20.97
C SER A 298 -10.52 0.69 -19.92
N ALA A 299 -9.92 -0.44 -20.26
CA ALA A 299 -9.76 -1.57 -19.35
C ALA A 299 -8.97 -1.19 -18.11
N LEU A 300 -7.79 -0.56 -18.28
CA LEU A 300 -6.95 -0.21 -17.13
C LEU A 300 -7.59 0.88 -16.26
N ILE A 301 -8.25 1.89 -16.85
CA ILE A 301 -8.95 2.94 -16.08
C ILE A 301 -10.15 2.32 -15.33
N CYS A 302 -10.95 1.45 -15.97
CA CYS A 302 -12.02 0.73 -15.27
C CYS A 302 -11.48 -0.13 -14.13
N ALA A 303 -10.35 -0.81 -14.33
CA ALA A 303 -9.71 -1.59 -13.26
C ALA A 303 -9.26 -0.70 -12.08
N GLN A 304 -8.68 0.47 -12.36
CA GLN A 304 -8.32 1.44 -11.31
C GLN A 304 -9.53 1.92 -10.51
N VAL A 305 -10.67 2.14 -11.17
CA VAL A 305 -11.88 2.69 -10.55
C VAL A 305 -12.68 1.61 -9.81
N PHE A 306 -12.74 0.39 -10.31
CA PHE A 306 -13.63 -0.66 -9.79
C PHE A 306 -12.88 -1.86 -9.19
N LEU A 307 -11.90 -2.44 -9.91
CA LEU A 307 -11.20 -3.63 -9.42
C LEU A 307 -10.31 -3.32 -8.21
N VAL A 308 -9.60 -2.20 -8.24
CA VAL A 308 -8.71 -1.83 -7.14
C VAL A 308 -9.47 -1.64 -5.82
N PRO A 309 -10.60 -0.91 -5.74
CA PRO A 309 -11.41 -0.85 -4.52
C PRO A 309 -11.93 -2.20 -4.04
N MET A 310 -12.30 -3.11 -4.95
CA MET A 310 -12.69 -4.47 -4.57
C MET A 310 -11.54 -5.19 -3.86
N LEU A 311 -10.33 -5.14 -4.43
CA LEU A 311 -9.14 -5.76 -3.85
C LEU A 311 -8.78 -5.14 -2.49
N GLU A 312 -8.87 -3.82 -2.37
CA GLU A 312 -8.60 -3.11 -1.11
C GLU A 312 -9.55 -3.54 0.00
N LEU A 313 -10.85 -3.63 -0.27
CA LEU A 313 -11.83 -4.14 0.69
C LEU A 313 -11.57 -5.59 1.08
N MET A 314 -11.22 -6.44 0.13
CA MET A 314 -10.85 -7.84 0.40
C MET A 314 -9.58 -7.96 1.25
N LEU A 315 -8.70 -6.98 1.18
CA LEU A 315 -7.51 -6.87 2.04
C LEU A 315 -7.81 -6.21 3.40
N GLY A 316 -9.04 -5.78 3.65
CA GLY A 316 -9.41 -5.11 4.90
C GLY A 316 -9.02 -3.62 4.94
N LEU A 317 -8.72 -3.03 3.79
CA LEU A 317 -8.49 -1.59 3.65
C LEU A 317 -9.82 -0.87 3.40
N ALA A 318 -9.92 0.40 3.80
CA ALA A 318 -11.09 1.20 3.47
C ALA A 318 -11.14 1.53 1.98
N ALA A 319 -12.27 1.28 1.31
CA ALA A 319 -12.44 1.55 -0.13
C ALA A 319 -12.21 3.02 -0.53
N ASP A 320 -12.35 3.93 0.40
CA ASP A 320 -12.19 5.40 0.20
C ASP A 320 -10.89 5.96 0.81
N ALA A 321 -9.97 5.09 1.23
CA ALA A 321 -8.71 5.47 1.85
C ALA A 321 -7.72 6.14 0.87
N ARG A 322 -8.01 6.10 -0.44
CA ARG A 322 -7.12 6.71 -1.44
C ARG A 322 -7.25 8.24 -1.43
N PRO A 323 -6.11 8.94 -1.37
CA PRO A 323 -6.12 10.39 -1.52
C PRO A 323 -6.79 10.79 -2.85
N LYS A 324 -7.66 11.79 -2.79
CA LYS A 324 -8.23 12.45 -3.97
C LYS A 324 -7.58 13.85 -4.09
N PRO A 325 -6.29 13.91 -4.45
CA PRO A 325 -5.56 15.17 -4.46
C PRO A 325 -6.14 16.11 -5.52
N GLU A 326 -5.96 17.39 -5.27
CA GLU A 326 -6.23 18.44 -6.24
C GLU A 326 -4.92 18.91 -6.90
N ALA A 327 -5.06 19.42 -8.12
CA ALA A 327 -3.97 20.01 -8.86
C ALA A 327 -4.51 21.25 -9.61
N VAL A 328 -3.60 22.09 -10.07
CA VAL A 328 -3.92 23.26 -10.87
C VAL A 328 -3.85 22.89 -12.35
N LEU A 329 -4.87 23.30 -13.14
CA LEU A 329 -4.86 23.10 -14.58
C LEU A 329 -3.79 23.95 -15.25
N GLY A 330 -2.93 23.30 -16.05
CA GLY A 330 -1.97 24.01 -16.91
C GLY A 330 -2.58 24.54 -18.21
N GLU A 331 -3.73 23.99 -18.62
CA GLU A 331 -4.44 24.32 -19.85
C GLU A 331 -5.95 24.30 -19.60
N ALA A 332 -6.71 25.10 -20.38
CA ALA A 332 -8.16 25.11 -20.26
C ALA A 332 -8.79 23.76 -20.66
N LEU A 333 -9.88 23.38 -20.01
CA LEU A 333 -10.70 22.23 -20.35
C LEU A 333 -12.08 22.67 -20.80
N GLN A 334 -12.58 22.04 -21.86
CA GLN A 334 -13.95 22.24 -22.32
C GLN A 334 -14.96 21.69 -21.29
N ALA A 335 -16.23 22.14 -21.42
CA ALA A 335 -17.32 21.56 -20.66
C ALA A 335 -17.39 20.06 -20.88
N ASN A 336 -17.68 19.31 -19.82
CA ASN A 336 -17.85 17.85 -19.88
C ASN A 336 -19.29 17.52 -20.34
N GLY A 337 -19.47 16.32 -20.90
CA GLY A 337 -20.81 15.79 -21.21
C GLY A 337 -21.39 14.98 -20.07
N GLU A 338 -22.42 14.19 -20.36
CA GLU A 338 -23.27 13.42 -19.42
C GLU A 338 -22.54 12.29 -18.66
N ARG A 339 -21.26 12.04 -18.95
CA ARG A 339 -20.48 10.93 -18.34
C ARG A 339 -19.33 11.46 -17.51
N GLU A 340 -19.07 10.85 -16.38
CA GLU A 340 -17.85 11.11 -15.63
C GLU A 340 -16.62 10.79 -16.48
N HIS A 341 -15.72 11.76 -16.62
CA HIS A 341 -14.61 11.66 -17.55
C HIS A 341 -13.27 11.62 -16.82
N TYR A 342 -12.49 10.59 -17.13
CA TYR A 342 -11.14 10.34 -16.63
C TYR A 342 -10.15 10.69 -17.74
N ILE A 343 -9.61 11.90 -17.68
CA ILE A 343 -8.73 12.47 -18.72
C ILE A 343 -7.29 12.15 -18.34
N ARG A 344 -6.58 11.44 -19.22
CA ARG A 344 -5.15 11.18 -19.05
C ARG A 344 -4.36 12.47 -19.06
N ALA A 345 -3.50 12.66 -18.06
CA ALA A 345 -2.74 13.87 -17.86
C ALA A 345 -1.32 13.56 -17.37
N VAL A 346 -0.43 14.52 -17.52
CA VAL A 346 0.87 14.56 -16.87
C VAL A 346 0.89 15.68 -15.85
N SER A 347 1.57 15.44 -14.74
CA SER A 347 1.71 16.42 -13.67
C SER A 347 3.17 16.84 -13.48
N GLU A 348 3.36 18.06 -13.04
CA GLU A 348 4.65 18.62 -12.64
C GLU A 348 4.50 19.42 -11.36
N TRP A 349 5.55 19.42 -10.53
CA TRP A 349 5.64 20.30 -9.37
C TRP A 349 6.35 21.59 -9.75
N ARG A 350 5.71 22.73 -9.48
CA ARG A 350 6.35 24.04 -9.62
C ARG A 350 7.21 24.38 -8.42
N HIS A 351 8.08 25.36 -8.58
CA HIS A 351 8.96 25.85 -7.51
C HIS A 351 8.19 26.42 -6.30
N ASP A 352 6.95 26.88 -6.50
CA ASP A 352 6.05 27.38 -5.47
C ASP A 352 5.30 26.26 -4.70
N GLY A 353 5.62 24.98 -4.99
CA GLY A 353 5.00 23.82 -4.36
C GLY A 353 3.62 23.46 -4.94
N GLN A 354 3.16 24.09 -6.00
CA GLN A 354 1.92 23.72 -6.66
C GLN A 354 2.12 22.54 -7.62
N ARG A 355 1.20 21.58 -7.59
CA ARG A 355 1.10 20.52 -8.58
C ARG A 355 0.26 21.00 -9.75
N VAL A 356 0.84 21.05 -10.94
CA VAL A 356 0.16 21.47 -12.17
C VAL A 356 -0.05 20.27 -13.06
N VAL A 357 -1.26 20.13 -13.63
CA VAL A 357 -1.61 19.03 -14.54
C VAL A 357 -1.96 19.55 -15.93
N ARG A 358 -1.51 18.82 -16.95
CA ARG A 358 -1.86 19.06 -18.35
C ARG A 358 -2.46 17.80 -18.96
N PRO A 359 -3.63 17.90 -19.62
CA PRO A 359 -4.21 16.78 -20.34
C PRO A 359 -3.28 16.35 -21.48
N LEU A 360 -3.22 15.06 -21.77
CA LEU A 360 -2.58 14.59 -22.98
C LEU A 360 -3.38 15.02 -24.22
N PRO A 361 -2.74 15.34 -25.35
CA PRO A 361 -3.40 15.87 -26.54
C PRO A 361 -4.47 14.94 -27.12
N SER A 362 -4.29 13.64 -27.01
CA SER A 362 -5.28 12.66 -27.45
C SER A 362 -5.79 11.82 -26.29
N GLN A 363 -7.11 11.67 -26.22
CA GLN A 363 -7.82 10.86 -25.23
C GLN A 363 -8.43 9.59 -25.84
N ASP A 364 -7.96 9.16 -27.02
CA ASP A 364 -8.40 7.92 -27.64
C ASP A 364 -8.04 6.72 -26.77
N SER A 365 -9.03 5.84 -26.57
CA SER A 365 -8.91 4.70 -25.62
C SER A 365 -8.09 3.53 -26.15
N SER A 366 -7.63 3.58 -27.40
CA SER A 366 -6.71 2.58 -27.96
C SER A 366 -5.23 2.94 -27.76
N LEU A 367 -4.90 4.17 -27.34
CA LEU A 367 -3.53 4.70 -27.30
C LEU A 367 -2.79 4.32 -26.02
N VAL A 368 -2.20 3.15 -25.97
CA VAL A 368 -1.41 2.63 -24.83
C VAL A 368 -0.19 3.50 -24.54
N ALA A 369 0.51 4.00 -25.59
CA ALA A 369 1.66 4.88 -25.40
C ALA A 369 1.32 6.19 -24.68
N GLY A 370 0.10 6.72 -24.89
CA GLY A 370 -0.41 7.86 -24.14
C GLY A 370 -0.68 7.51 -22.69
N LEU A 371 -1.23 6.32 -22.42
CA LEU A 371 -1.46 5.85 -21.05
C LEU A 371 -0.14 5.67 -20.27
N ALA A 372 0.87 5.10 -20.92
CA ALA A 372 2.19 4.89 -20.29
C ALA A 372 2.93 6.20 -19.96
N ARG A 373 2.58 7.31 -20.59
CA ARG A 373 3.13 8.64 -20.28
C ARG A 373 2.34 9.40 -19.22
N ALA A 374 1.08 9.01 -18.99
CA ALA A 374 0.24 9.66 -18.00
C ALA A 374 0.63 9.21 -16.59
N ASP A 375 0.80 10.13 -15.67
CA ASP A 375 1.02 9.88 -14.25
C ASP A 375 -0.25 10.08 -13.41
N CYS A 376 -1.28 10.68 -14.00
CA CYS A 376 -2.57 10.88 -13.34
C CYS A 376 -3.73 10.97 -14.34
N LEU A 377 -4.93 10.89 -13.80
CA LEU A 377 -6.19 11.16 -14.48
C LEU A 377 -6.84 12.41 -13.89
N ILE A 378 -7.20 13.39 -14.71
CA ILE A 378 -8.08 14.47 -14.28
C ILE A 378 -9.51 13.92 -14.25
N VAL A 379 -10.20 14.05 -13.12
CA VAL A 379 -11.57 13.55 -12.94
C VAL A 379 -12.57 14.67 -13.10
N ARG A 380 -13.43 14.57 -14.13
CA ARG A 380 -14.49 15.54 -14.44
C ARG A 380 -15.85 14.91 -14.19
N ALA A 381 -16.62 15.52 -13.32
CA ALA A 381 -17.99 15.10 -13.06
C ALA A 381 -18.85 15.22 -14.33
N PRO A 382 -19.98 14.48 -14.45
CA PRO A 382 -20.97 14.71 -15.48
C PRO A 382 -21.38 16.18 -15.53
N ASP A 383 -21.58 16.70 -16.73
CA ASP A 383 -22.04 18.07 -17.03
C ASP A 383 -21.21 19.20 -16.38
N ALA A 384 -19.98 18.89 -15.94
CA ALA A 384 -19.10 19.89 -15.34
C ALA A 384 -18.79 21.02 -16.33
N PRO A 385 -18.82 22.30 -15.92
CA PRO A 385 -18.58 23.45 -16.79
C PRO A 385 -17.14 23.45 -17.32
N ALA A 386 -16.89 24.23 -18.37
CA ALA A 386 -15.54 24.50 -18.84
C ALA A 386 -14.69 25.09 -17.70
N LEU A 387 -13.39 24.79 -17.70
CA LEU A 387 -12.43 25.30 -16.73
C LEU A 387 -11.31 26.04 -17.44
N ALA A 388 -10.90 27.17 -16.90
CA ALA A 388 -9.75 27.92 -17.37
C ALA A 388 -8.41 27.34 -16.85
N SER A 389 -7.31 27.64 -17.50
CA SER A 389 -5.98 27.43 -16.95
C SER A 389 -5.85 28.17 -15.61
N GLY A 390 -5.24 27.54 -14.62
CA GLY A 390 -5.10 28.06 -13.25
C GLY A 390 -6.20 27.60 -12.28
N GLU A 391 -7.29 27.03 -12.75
CA GLU A 391 -8.35 26.50 -11.87
C GLU A 391 -7.97 25.14 -11.26
N ARG A 392 -8.58 24.80 -10.13
CA ARG A 392 -8.34 23.53 -9.44
C ARG A 392 -9.17 22.39 -10.00
N VAL A 393 -8.57 21.22 -10.08
CA VAL A 393 -9.22 19.98 -10.50
C VAL A 393 -8.83 18.81 -9.59
N ARG A 394 -9.77 17.89 -9.42
CA ARG A 394 -9.45 16.60 -8.80
C ARG A 394 -8.64 15.73 -9.75
N ILE A 395 -7.65 15.05 -9.20
CA ILE A 395 -6.86 14.07 -9.93
C ILE A 395 -6.88 12.72 -9.23
N MET A 396 -6.70 11.66 -10.01
CA MET A 396 -6.45 10.30 -9.55
C MET A 396 -5.04 9.93 -10.01
N PRO A 397 -4.07 9.77 -9.10
CA PRO A 397 -2.73 9.28 -9.45
C PRO A 397 -2.82 7.87 -10.05
N LEU A 398 -2.01 7.59 -11.08
CA LEU A 398 -1.90 6.28 -11.70
C LEU A 398 -0.78 5.45 -11.07
N ASP A 399 0.30 6.08 -10.69
CA ASP A 399 1.41 5.43 -10.02
C ASP A 399 1.23 5.45 -8.50
N ARG A 400 1.54 4.33 -7.89
CA ARG A 400 1.62 4.18 -6.44
C ARG A 400 3.08 4.34 -6.05
N SER A 401 3.51 5.58 -5.92
CA SER A 401 4.79 5.91 -5.29
C SER A 401 4.64 6.03 -3.79
#